data_11726254b16427fa9d747f70dc494481
#
_entry.id   11726254b16427fa9d747f70dc494481
#
_cell.length_a   1.000
_cell.length_b   1.000
_cell.length_c   1.000
_cell.angle_alpha   90.00
_cell.angle_beta   90.00
_cell.angle_gamma   90.00
#
_symmetry.space_group_name_H-M   'P 1'
#
loop_
_entity.id
_entity.type
_entity.pdbx_description
1 polymer ?
#
loop_
_entity_poly.entity_id
_entity_poly.type
_entity_poly.pdbx_seq_one_letter_code
_entity_poly.pdbx_strand_id
1 'polypeptide(L)'
;MANGDKRGLDQQRKRLLSRAAAIQRRLDEVTRAAHEELVRIEDELRALDSTGEALEEDATQRISVLDRKSVRVKKSVKTVLIVEKNPNYTQSLVTQIRFAGLKPIVAVTGEGGLRMAEESHPDLILFEVELPDMNGLRFISAIRGNPEADRVPIVAMSALPDLKSSCLEHGCNDFLLKPVRMIDLVTRIKKFLQ
;
A
#
# COMPACT_ATOMS: atom_id res chain seq x y z
N MET A 1 -5.64 -6.97 -55.60
CA MET A 1 -4.78 -5.99 -54.89
C MET A 1 -4.87 -6.04 -53.35
N ALA A 2 -5.37 -7.13 -52.72
CA ALA A 2 -5.57 -7.21 -51.27
C ALA A 2 -4.47 -7.96 -50.51
N ASN A 3 -3.46 -8.51 -51.16
CA ASN A 3 -2.43 -9.38 -50.51
C ASN A 3 -1.15 -8.66 -50.09
N GLY A 4 -0.92 -7.42 -50.55
CA GLY A 4 0.24 -6.61 -50.13
C GLY A 4 0.10 -5.97 -48.77
N ASP A 5 -1.10 -5.59 -48.41
CA ASP A 5 -1.40 -4.85 -47.18
C ASP A 5 -1.34 -5.74 -45.94
N LYS A 6 -1.77 -7.00 -46.02
CA LYS A 6 -1.68 -7.97 -44.89
C LYS A 6 -0.25 -8.27 -44.48
N ARG A 7 0.69 -8.40 -45.42
CA ARG A 7 2.10 -8.66 -45.14
C ARG A 7 2.79 -7.49 -44.41
N GLY A 8 2.43 -6.25 -44.79
CA GLY A 8 2.92 -5.04 -44.14
C GLY A 8 2.45 -4.92 -42.70
N LEU A 9 1.18 -5.16 -42.46
CA LEU A 9 0.55 -5.16 -41.17
C LEU A 9 1.14 -6.26 -40.24
N ASP A 10 1.36 -7.46 -40.74
CA ASP A 10 1.97 -8.55 -39.97
C ASP A 10 3.42 -8.24 -39.60
N GLN A 11 4.17 -7.60 -40.47
CA GLN A 11 5.55 -7.20 -40.18
C GLN A 11 5.61 -6.06 -39.15
N GLN A 12 4.71 -5.12 -39.22
CA GLN A 12 4.57 -4.05 -38.23
C GLN A 12 4.15 -4.59 -36.87
N ARG A 13 3.19 -5.51 -36.81
CA ARG A 13 2.77 -6.21 -35.59
C ARG A 13 3.92 -6.97 -34.92
N LYS A 14 4.72 -7.71 -35.70
CA LYS A 14 5.91 -8.41 -35.20
C LYS A 14 6.93 -7.46 -34.60
N ARG A 15 7.18 -6.30 -35.23
CA ARG A 15 8.09 -5.26 -34.71
C ARG A 15 7.58 -4.68 -33.39
N LEU A 16 6.29 -4.39 -33.29
CA LEU A 16 5.68 -3.87 -32.06
C LEU A 16 5.73 -4.88 -30.91
N LEU A 17 5.44 -6.15 -31.17
CA LEU A 17 5.54 -7.23 -30.18
C LEU A 17 6.99 -7.43 -29.70
N SER A 18 7.97 -7.37 -30.60
CA SER A 18 9.38 -7.45 -30.23
C SER A 18 9.83 -6.26 -29.36
N ARG A 19 9.37 -5.04 -29.68
CA ARG A 19 9.62 -3.85 -28.84
C ARG A 19 8.95 -3.95 -27.47
N ALA A 20 7.72 -4.42 -27.42
CA ALA A 20 7.00 -4.63 -26.15
C ALA A 20 7.71 -5.64 -25.26
N ALA A 21 8.17 -6.78 -25.84
CA ALA A 21 8.93 -7.78 -25.12
C ALA A 21 10.30 -7.27 -24.63
N ALA A 22 10.94 -6.37 -25.37
CA ALA A 22 12.21 -5.75 -24.94
C ALA A 22 11.99 -4.76 -23.80
N ILE A 23 10.91 -3.99 -23.83
CA ILE A 23 10.53 -3.08 -22.74
C ILE A 23 10.19 -3.88 -21.49
N GLN A 24 9.43 -4.97 -21.63
CA GLN A 24 9.06 -5.82 -20.50
C GLN A 24 10.30 -6.40 -19.81
N ARG A 25 11.26 -6.94 -20.57
CA ARG A 25 12.52 -7.45 -20.02
C ARG A 25 13.31 -6.39 -19.26
N ARG A 26 13.39 -5.16 -19.79
CA ARG A 26 14.04 -4.04 -19.08
C ARG A 26 13.33 -3.67 -17.79
N LEU A 27 12.01 -3.67 -17.78
CA LEU A 27 11.21 -3.45 -16.59
C LEU A 27 11.48 -4.53 -15.53
N ASP A 28 11.49 -5.79 -15.94
CA ASP A 28 11.76 -6.93 -15.05
C ASP A 28 13.18 -6.85 -14.45
N GLU A 29 14.19 -6.45 -15.25
CA GLU A 29 15.56 -6.24 -14.78
C GLU A 29 15.67 -5.11 -13.76
N VAL A 30 15.04 -3.95 -14.03
CA VAL A 30 15.03 -2.80 -13.11
C VAL A 30 14.29 -3.15 -11.80
N THR A 31 13.16 -3.84 -11.91
CA THR A 31 12.37 -4.27 -10.74
C THR A 31 13.17 -5.25 -9.88
N ARG A 32 13.89 -6.19 -10.49
CA ARG A 32 14.75 -7.13 -9.77
C ARG A 32 15.90 -6.43 -9.08
N ALA A 33 16.63 -5.54 -9.78
CA ALA A 33 17.74 -4.80 -9.20
C ALA A 33 17.28 -3.92 -8.02
N ALA A 34 16.12 -3.26 -8.15
CA ALA A 34 15.54 -2.48 -7.07
C ALA A 34 15.14 -3.34 -5.87
N HIS A 35 14.65 -4.56 -6.11
CA HIS A 35 14.31 -5.50 -5.04
C HIS A 35 15.57 -5.99 -4.29
N GLU A 36 16.62 -6.34 -5.02
CA GLU A 36 17.90 -6.77 -4.44
C GLU A 36 18.53 -5.67 -3.57
N GLU A 37 18.46 -4.42 -4.03
CA GLU A 37 18.94 -3.27 -3.24
C GLU A 37 18.08 -3.02 -2.00
N LEU A 38 16.76 -3.17 -2.10
CA LEU A 38 15.86 -3.03 -0.97
C LEU A 38 16.16 -4.07 0.12
N VAL A 39 16.39 -5.32 -0.26
CA VAL A 39 16.76 -6.39 0.67
C VAL A 39 18.08 -6.07 1.38
N ARG A 40 19.07 -5.54 0.67
CA ARG A 40 20.33 -5.11 1.30
C ARG A 40 20.12 -4.02 2.33
N ILE A 41 19.33 -3.00 2.01
CA ILE A 41 19.00 -1.91 2.93
C ILE A 41 18.23 -2.43 4.15
N GLU A 42 17.30 -3.36 3.96
CA GLU A 42 16.56 -3.98 5.07
C GLU A 42 17.49 -4.78 5.98
N ASP A 43 18.47 -5.51 5.44
CA ASP A 43 19.46 -6.26 6.21
C ASP A 43 20.43 -5.31 6.97
N GLU A 44 20.86 -4.21 6.33
CA GLU A 44 21.66 -3.18 6.99
C GLU A 44 20.91 -2.50 8.14
N LEU A 45 19.62 -2.17 7.95
CA LEU A 45 18.77 -1.60 9.00
C LEU A 45 18.60 -2.58 10.17
N ARG A 46 18.38 -3.85 9.87
CA ARG A 46 18.27 -4.89 10.93
C ARG A 46 19.57 -5.07 11.71
N ALA A 47 20.72 -4.96 11.04
CA ALA A 47 22.02 -4.99 11.70
C ALA A 47 22.23 -3.79 12.62
N LEU A 48 21.78 -2.60 12.22
CA LEU A 48 21.83 -1.39 13.04
C LEU A 48 20.89 -1.46 14.25
N ASP A 49 19.68 -2.00 14.08
CA ASP A 49 18.72 -2.21 15.18
C ASP A 49 19.28 -3.20 16.23
N SER A 50 19.88 -4.30 15.77
CA SER A 50 20.50 -5.28 16.69
C SER A 50 21.71 -4.72 17.45
N THR A 51 22.45 -3.79 16.83
CA THR A 51 23.56 -3.08 17.48
C THR A 51 23.03 -2.03 18.48
N GLY A 52 21.90 -1.41 18.18
CA GLY A 52 21.19 -0.47 19.05
C GLY A 52 20.66 -1.13 20.32
N GLU A 53 20.07 -2.31 20.22
CA GLU A 53 19.57 -3.08 21.36
C GLU A 53 20.70 -3.51 22.30
N ALA A 54 21.87 -3.92 21.79
CA ALA A 54 23.03 -4.27 22.59
C ALA A 54 23.63 -3.05 23.35
N LEU A 55 23.53 -1.86 22.79
CA LEU A 55 23.94 -0.61 23.45
C LEU A 55 22.90 -0.11 24.47
N GLU A 56 21.61 -0.40 24.27
CA GLU A 56 20.54 -0.04 25.21
C GLU A 56 20.56 -0.90 26.48
N GLU A 57 20.94 -2.16 26.43
CA GLU A 57 21.10 -2.99 27.64
C GLU A 57 22.22 -2.50 28.56
N ASP A 58 23.37 -2.07 28.03
CA ASP A 58 24.46 -1.48 28.81
C ASP A 58 24.13 -0.06 29.33
N ALA A 59 23.34 0.71 28.57
CA ALA A 59 22.90 2.05 28.96
C ALA A 59 21.79 2.02 30.03
N THR A 60 20.90 1.04 30.01
CA THR A 60 19.80 0.91 30.97
C THR A 60 20.31 0.62 32.41
N GLN A 61 21.45 -0.05 32.52
CA GLN A 61 22.11 -0.31 33.83
C GLN A 61 22.80 0.92 34.41
N ARG A 62 23.11 1.95 33.58
CA ARG A 62 23.79 3.18 34.00
C ARG A 62 22.88 4.38 34.24
N ILE A 63 21.63 4.36 33.77
CA ILE A 63 20.70 5.51 33.76
C ILE A 63 19.55 5.39 34.79
N SER A 64 19.69 4.56 35.80
CA SER A 64 18.68 4.49 36.89
C SER A 64 18.63 5.76 37.78
N VAL A 65 19.42 6.79 37.53
CA VAL A 65 19.58 7.93 38.47
C VAL A 65 19.37 9.32 37.85
N LEU A 66 19.20 9.51 36.54
CA LEU A 66 19.08 10.86 35.97
C LEU A 66 17.92 11.02 34.98
N ASP A 67 16.92 11.72 35.47
CA ASP A 67 15.99 12.63 34.79
C ASP A 67 14.97 12.09 33.78
N ARG A 68 13.72 12.00 34.28
CA ARG A 68 12.47 11.69 33.55
C ARG A 68 11.99 12.79 32.56
N LYS A 69 12.85 13.62 32.01
CA LYS A 69 12.39 14.79 31.22
C LYS A 69 12.76 14.86 29.74
N SER A 70 13.18 13.79 29.11
CA SER A 70 13.34 13.80 27.64
C SER A 70 13.19 12.43 26.99
N VAL A 71 12.07 11.74 27.23
CA VAL A 71 11.68 10.63 26.38
C VAL A 71 11.21 11.21 25.04
N ARG A 72 12.08 11.24 24.03
CA ARG A 72 11.65 11.34 22.65
C ARG A 72 10.80 10.11 22.36
N VAL A 73 9.47 10.26 22.41
CA VAL A 73 8.53 9.24 21.92
C VAL A 73 8.93 8.91 20.50
N LYS A 74 9.52 7.74 20.27
CA LYS A 74 9.71 7.20 18.91
C LYS A 74 8.33 7.25 18.24
N LYS A 75 8.15 8.11 17.24
CA LYS A 75 6.88 8.21 16.51
C LYS A 75 6.64 6.85 15.87
N SER A 76 5.70 6.08 16.41
CA SER A 76 5.39 4.74 15.86
C SER A 76 5.08 4.86 14.37
N VAL A 77 5.66 3.96 13.57
CA VAL A 77 5.41 3.93 12.12
C VAL A 77 3.93 3.67 11.89
N LYS A 78 3.26 4.56 11.19
CA LYS A 78 1.84 4.46 10.89
C LYS A 78 1.54 3.27 9.97
N THR A 79 0.52 2.50 10.33
CA THR A 79 0.12 1.27 9.63
C THR A 79 -1.05 1.56 8.68
N VAL A 80 -0.92 1.10 7.43
CA VAL A 80 -1.96 1.20 6.39
C VAL A 80 -2.44 -0.19 6.00
N LEU A 81 -3.70 -0.49 6.27
CA LEU A 81 -4.35 -1.71 5.78
C LEU A 81 -4.77 -1.52 4.33
N ILE A 82 -4.28 -2.38 3.45
CA ILE A 82 -4.65 -2.45 2.05
C ILE A 82 -5.59 -3.64 1.85
N VAL A 83 -6.79 -3.41 1.33
CA VAL A 83 -7.73 -4.48 0.95
C VAL A 83 -7.90 -4.45 -0.57
N GLU A 84 -7.19 -5.31 -1.27
CA GLU A 84 -7.11 -5.34 -2.74
C GLU A 84 -6.94 -6.79 -3.24
N LYS A 85 -7.82 -7.20 -4.16
CA LYS A 85 -7.83 -8.56 -4.72
C LYS A 85 -6.78 -8.79 -5.81
N ASN A 86 -6.35 -7.74 -6.50
CA ASN A 86 -5.40 -7.86 -7.62
C ASN A 86 -3.95 -7.86 -7.09
N PRO A 87 -3.20 -8.97 -7.23
CA PRO A 87 -1.86 -9.08 -6.66
C PRO A 87 -0.86 -8.08 -7.25
N ASN A 88 -0.95 -7.78 -8.54
CA ASN A 88 -0.03 -6.83 -9.19
C ASN A 88 -0.29 -5.39 -8.70
N TYR A 89 -1.56 -5.04 -8.52
CA TYR A 89 -1.93 -3.73 -7.99
C TYR A 89 -1.57 -3.61 -6.51
N THR A 90 -1.82 -4.66 -5.74
CA THR A 90 -1.39 -4.77 -4.33
C THR A 90 0.10 -4.54 -4.17
N GLN A 91 0.93 -5.22 -4.97
CA GLN A 91 2.39 -5.06 -4.92
C GLN A 91 2.82 -3.63 -5.21
N SER A 92 2.18 -2.98 -6.17
CA SER A 92 2.42 -1.56 -6.47
C SER A 92 2.06 -0.65 -5.29
N LEU A 93 0.91 -0.86 -4.65
CA LEU A 93 0.48 -0.11 -3.47
C LEU A 93 1.42 -0.31 -2.28
N VAL A 94 1.80 -1.56 -1.99
CA VAL A 94 2.75 -1.91 -0.92
C VAL A 94 4.07 -1.15 -1.10
N THR A 95 4.62 -1.17 -2.31
CA THR A 95 5.87 -0.46 -2.63
C THR A 95 5.73 1.05 -2.39
N GLN A 96 4.64 1.66 -2.85
CA GLN A 96 4.40 3.09 -2.69
C GLN A 96 4.22 3.50 -1.21
N ILE A 97 3.50 2.70 -0.43
CA ILE A 97 3.25 2.95 0.99
C ILE A 97 4.53 2.82 1.80
N ARG A 98 5.36 1.80 1.53
CA ARG A 98 6.69 1.67 2.15
C ARG A 98 7.60 2.85 1.80
N PHE A 99 7.62 3.26 0.54
CA PHE A 99 8.40 4.43 0.10
C PHE A 99 7.98 5.74 0.78
N ALA A 100 6.70 5.82 1.19
CA ALA A 100 6.19 6.94 1.97
C ALA A 100 6.56 6.90 3.47
N GLY A 101 7.30 5.87 3.92
CA GLY A 101 7.69 5.65 5.32
C GLY A 101 6.57 5.08 6.18
N LEU A 102 5.61 4.36 5.57
CA LEU A 102 4.46 3.78 6.25
C LEU A 102 4.56 2.24 6.22
N LYS A 103 3.89 1.58 7.16
CA LYS A 103 3.84 0.12 7.26
C LYS A 103 2.58 -0.42 6.56
N PRO A 104 2.69 -1.10 5.40
CA PRO A 104 1.54 -1.73 4.76
C PRO A 104 1.26 -3.10 5.40
N ILE A 105 -0.01 -3.41 5.60
CA ILE A 105 -0.55 -4.75 5.83
C ILE A 105 -1.62 -5.02 4.79
N VAL A 106 -1.81 -6.28 4.37
CA VAL A 106 -2.59 -6.62 3.17
C VAL A 106 -3.63 -7.67 3.46
N ALA A 107 -4.85 -7.44 3.01
CA ALA A 107 -5.92 -8.42 2.88
C ALA A 107 -6.37 -8.50 1.41
N VAL A 108 -6.77 -9.69 0.95
CA VAL A 108 -7.22 -9.90 -0.44
C VAL A 108 -8.74 -10.04 -0.56
N THR A 109 -9.44 -10.05 0.57
CA THR A 109 -10.89 -10.17 0.70
C THR A 109 -11.42 -9.14 1.69
N GLY A 110 -12.71 -8.80 1.59
CA GLY A 110 -13.37 -7.91 2.53
C GLY A 110 -13.41 -8.49 3.94
N GLU A 111 -13.76 -9.77 4.07
CA GLU A 111 -13.80 -10.46 5.36
C GLU A 111 -12.42 -10.51 6.03
N GLY A 112 -11.37 -10.79 5.24
CA GLY A 112 -9.98 -10.68 5.69
C GLY A 112 -9.61 -9.26 6.13
N GLY A 113 -10.08 -8.25 5.40
CA GLY A 113 -9.88 -6.83 5.72
C GLY A 113 -10.56 -6.42 7.03
N LEU A 114 -11.80 -6.85 7.27
CA LEU A 114 -12.51 -6.59 8.53
C LEU A 114 -11.76 -7.18 9.73
N ARG A 115 -11.39 -8.47 9.64
CA ARG A 115 -10.63 -9.13 10.70
C ARG A 115 -9.27 -8.44 10.96
N MET A 116 -8.53 -8.10 9.90
CA MET A 116 -7.25 -7.40 10.08
C MET A 116 -7.41 -5.98 10.64
N ALA A 117 -8.51 -5.29 10.36
CA ALA A 117 -8.79 -3.99 10.96
C ALA A 117 -8.99 -4.10 12.48
N GLU A 118 -9.64 -5.15 12.96
CA GLU A 118 -9.82 -5.44 14.39
C GLU A 118 -8.50 -5.86 15.07
N GLU A 119 -7.75 -6.77 14.46
CA GLU A 119 -6.54 -7.33 15.07
C GLU A 119 -5.34 -6.37 15.09
N SER A 120 -5.20 -5.55 14.06
CA SER A 120 -4.00 -4.73 13.86
C SER A 120 -4.18 -3.24 14.11
N HIS A 121 -5.40 -2.76 14.36
CA HIS A 121 -5.75 -1.35 14.61
C HIS A 121 -5.00 -0.40 13.68
N PRO A 122 -5.22 -0.47 12.35
CA PRO A 122 -4.49 0.33 11.38
C PRO A 122 -4.80 1.82 11.53
N ASP A 123 -3.85 2.66 11.19
CA ASP A 123 -4.04 4.12 11.19
C ASP A 123 -4.84 4.62 9.98
N LEU A 124 -4.96 3.79 8.92
CA LEU A 124 -5.73 4.08 7.71
C LEU A 124 -6.09 2.77 6.99
N ILE A 125 -7.27 2.73 6.39
CA ILE A 125 -7.72 1.64 5.51
C ILE A 125 -7.81 2.18 4.08
N LEU A 126 -7.09 1.54 3.17
CA LEU A 126 -7.15 1.77 1.72
C LEU A 126 -7.76 0.53 1.08
N PHE A 127 -8.93 0.63 0.44
CA PHE A 127 -9.60 -0.56 -0.05
C PHE A 127 -10.20 -0.40 -1.46
N GLU A 128 -10.24 -1.50 -2.21
CA GLU A 128 -10.97 -1.65 -3.46
C GLU A 128 -12.47 -1.82 -3.17
N VAL A 129 -13.32 -1.04 -3.84
CA VAL A 129 -14.79 -1.13 -3.64
C VAL A 129 -15.35 -2.46 -4.16
N GLU A 130 -14.77 -2.98 -5.24
CA GLU A 130 -15.21 -4.20 -5.89
C GLU A 130 -14.49 -5.43 -5.31
N LEU A 131 -14.80 -5.79 -4.07
CA LEU A 131 -14.23 -6.95 -3.37
C LEU A 131 -14.83 -8.28 -3.90
N PRO A 132 -14.10 -9.41 -3.78
CA PRO A 132 -14.56 -10.69 -4.33
C PRO A 132 -15.67 -11.34 -3.51
N ASP A 133 -15.77 -11.04 -2.23
CA ASP A 133 -16.61 -11.71 -1.23
C ASP A 133 -17.73 -10.83 -0.66
N MET A 134 -17.64 -9.51 -0.83
CA MET A 134 -18.68 -8.59 -0.37
C MET A 134 -18.73 -7.30 -1.17
N ASN A 135 -19.84 -6.60 -1.07
CA ASN A 135 -19.98 -5.25 -1.60
C ASN A 135 -19.18 -4.25 -0.73
N GLY A 136 -18.42 -3.37 -1.37
CA GLY A 136 -17.60 -2.36 -0.69
C GLY A 136 -18.37 -1.42 0.23
N LEU A 137 -19.63 -1.08 -0.09
CA LEU A 137 -20.46 -0.27 0.79
C LEU A 137 -20.79 -1.01 2.10
N ARG A 138 -20.99 -2.34 2.02
CA ARG A 138 -21.13 -3.17 3.21
C ARG A 138 -19.85 -3.23 4.02
N PHE A 139 -18.68 -3.29 3.37
CA PHE A 139 -17.39 -3.22 4.04
C PHE A 139 -17.24 -1.92 4.84
N ILE A 140 -17.55 -0.76 4.23
CA ILE A 140 -17.50 0.53 4.91
C ILE A 140 -18.45 0.55 6.14
N SER A 141 -19.69 0.10 5.93
CA SER A 141 -20.69 0.07 7.01
C SER A 141 -20.25 -0.84 8.16
N ALA A 142 -19.60 -1.97 7.88
CA ALA A 142 -19.10 -2.87 8.90
C ALA A 142 -17.96 -2.23 9.71
N ILE A 143 -17.01 -1.54 9.07
CA ILE A 143 -15.97 -0.78 9.79
C ILE A 143 -16.58 0.34 10.64
N ARG A 144 -17.54 1.09 10.11
CA ARG A 144 -18.19 2.19 10.86
C ARG A 144 -19.08 1.71 12.00
N GLY A 145 -19.59 0.48 11.92
CA GLY A 145 -20.34 -0.17 12.99
C GLY A 145 -19.47 -0.81 14.08
N ASN A 146 -18.16 -0.89 13.89
CA ASN A 146 -17.23 -1.44 14.88
C ASN A 146 -16.63 -0.31 15.73
N PRO A 147 -16.92 -0.24 17.06
CA PRO A 147 -16.43 0.84 17.93
C PRO A 147 -14.91 1.00 18.00
N GLU A 148 -14.15 -0.08 17.71
CA GLU A 148 -12.68 -0.07 17.71
C GLU A 148 -12.09 0.47 16.41
N ALA A 149 -12.86 0.48 15.32
CA ALA A 149 -12.42 0.90 13.99
C ALA A 149 -13.24 2.05 13.38
N ASP A 150 -14.28 2.52 14.03
CA ASP A 150 -15.23 3.52 13.51
C ASP A 150 -14.57 4.84 13.11
N ARG A 151 -13.46 5.21 13.77
CA ARG A 151 -12.71 6.44 13.53
C ARG A 151 -11.55 6.32 12.56
N VAL A 152 -11.20 5.10 12.18
CA VAL A 152 -10.10 4.88 11.23
C VAL A 152 -10.44 5.51 9.88
N PRO A 153 -9.57 6.36 9.31
CA PRO A 153 -9.80 6.92 7.98
C PRO A 153 -9.90 5.81 6.93
N ILE A 154 -10.94 5.87 6.11
CA ILE A 154 -11.18 4.94 5.01
C ILE A 154 -11.05 5.69 3.69
N VAL A 155 -10.16 5.22 2.82
CA VAL A 155 -9.97 5.69 1.46
C VAL A 155 -10.39 4.58 0.49
N ALA A 156 -11.46 4.81 -0.25
CA ALA A 156 -11.96 3.87 -1.25
C ALA A 156 -11.22 4.04 -2.58
N MET A 157 -11.01 2.95 -3.30
CA MET A 157 -10.50 2.93 -4.68
C MET A 157 -11.47 2.17 -5.58
N SER A 158 -11.76 2.68 -6.77
CA SER A 158 -12.54 1.97 -7.80
C SER A 158 -12.23 2.52 -9.19
N ALA A 159 -12.47 1.70 -10.21
CA ALA A 159 -12.50 2.14 -11.61
C ALA A 159 -13.84 2.82 -12.01
N LEU A 160 -14.85 2.74 -11.16
CA LEU A 160 -16.21 3.25 -11.39
C LEU A 160 -16.42 4.59 -10.66
N PRO A 161 -16.44 5.73 -11.38
CA PRO A 161 -16.57 7.05 -10.77
C PRO A 161 -17.90 7.25 -10.05
N ASP A 162 -18.96 6.59 -10.50
CA ASP A 162 -20.32 6.71 -9.97
C ASP A 162 -20.45 6.18 -8.53
N LEU A 163 -19.52 5.34 -8.07
CA LEU A 163 -19.49 4.83 -6.70
C LEU A 163 -19.02 5.86 -5.67
N LYS A 164 -18.46 6.99 -6.12
CA LYS A 164 -17.89 7.99 -5.22
C LYS A 164 -18.91 8.53 -4.20
N SER A 165 -20.07 8.99 -4.66
CA SER A 165 -21.11 9.55 -3.77
C SER A 165 -21.56 8.53 -2.74
N SER A 166 -21.88 7.31 -3.19
CA SER A 166 -22.30 6.23 -2.31
C SER A 166 -21.25 5.84 -1.27
N CYS A 167 -19.96 5.79 -1.65
CA CYS A 167 -18.88 5.53 -0.71
C CYS A 167 -18.78 6.60 0.38
N LEU A 168 -18.85 7.88 -0.01
CA LEU A 168 -18.78 9.00 0.94
C LEU A 168 -19.99 9.02 1.89
N GLU A 169 -21.19 8.78 1.37
CA GLU A 169 -22.44 8.69 2.16
C GLU A 169 -22.40 7.54 3.18
N HIS A 170 -21.71 6.44 2.87
CA HIS A 170 -21.54 5.31 3.79
C HIS A 170 -20.40 5.52 4.80
N GLY A 171 -19.66 6.63 4.71
CA GLY A 171 -18.67 7.00 5.72
C GLY A 171 -17.21 6.85 5.28
N CYS A 172 -16.92 6.72 3.97
CA CYS A 172 -15.55 6.91 3.48
C CYS A 172 -15.08 8.35 3.69
N ASN A 173 -13.81 8.51 3.99
CA ASN A 173 -13.17 9.82 4.14
C ASN A 173 -12.70 10.38 2.80
N ASP A 174 -12.39 9.51 1.84
CA ASP A 174 -11.96 9.91 0.50
C ASP A 174 -12.19 8.78 -0.52
N PHE A 175 -12.13 9.16 -1.81
CA PHE A 175 -12.29 8.24 -2.93
C PHE A 175 -11.25 8.52 -4.01
N LEU A 176 -10.56 7.49 -4.47
CA LEU A 176 -9.54 7.54 -5.53
C LEU A 176 -10.04 6.77 -6.75
N LEU A 177 -10.14 7.47 -7.87
CA LEU A 177 -10.48 6.84 -9.16
C LEU A 177 -9.24 6.15 -9.73
N LYS A 178 -9.35 4.87 -10.07
CA LYS A 178 -8.29 4.11 -10.74
C LYS A 178 -8.20 4.49 -12.24
N PRO A 179 -6.99 4.55 -12.82
CA PRO A 179 -5.69 4.28 -12.24
C PRO A 179 -5.19 5.41 -11.31
N VAL A 180 -4.79 5.07 -10.09
CA VAL A 180 -4.32 6.04 -9.10
C VAL A 180 -2.84 6.35 -9.34
N ARG A 181 -2.49 7.63 -9.50
CA ARG A 181 -1.10 8.05 -9.57
C ARG A 181 -0.46 8.01 -8.18
N MET A 182 0.80 7.57 -8.12
CA MET A 182 1.55 7.45 -6.86
C MET A 182 1.50 8.73 -6.01
N ILE A 183 1.73 9.88 -6.64
CA ILE A 183 1.75 11.16 -5.92
C ILE A 183 0.39 11.49 -5.29
N ASP A 184 -0.70 11.18 -5.98
CA ASP A 184 -2.05 11.43 -5.47
C ASP A 184 -2.37 10.51 -4.29
N LEU A 185 -2.01 9.22 -4.40
CA LEU A 185 -2.19 8.24 -3.33
C LEU A 185 -1.47 8.68 -2.05
N VAL A 186 -0.16 8.93 -2.15
CA VAL A 186 0.66 9.28 -1.00
C VAL A 186 0.21 10.61 -0.36
N THR A 187 -0.14 11.60 -1.18
CA THR A 187 -0.64 12.89 -0.70
C THR A 187 -1.95 12.74 0.07
N ARG A 188 -2.89 11.94 -0.45
CA ARG A 188 -4.19 11.69 0.20
C ARG A 188 -4.02 10.93 1.51
N ILE A 189 -3.22 9.85 1.52
CA ILE A 189 -2.94 9.07 2.72
C ILE A 189 -2.31 9.94 3.80
N LYS A 190 -1.27 10.70 3.48
CA LYS A 190 -0.57 11.56 4.45
C LYS A 190 -1.47 12.64 5.06
N LYS A 191 -2.48 13.12 4.34
CA LYS A 191 -3.46 14.08 4.87
C LYS A 191 -4.23 13.53 6.09
N PHE A 192 -4.48 12.23 6.13
CA PHE A 192 -5.23 11.58 7.21
C PHE A 192 -4.34 11.05 8.34
N LEU A 193 -3.02 10.98 8.14
CA LEU A 193 -2.06 10.41 9.10
C LEU A 193 -1.24 11.46 9.87
N GLN A 194 -1.59 12.74 9.71
CA GLN A 194 -0.94 13.87 10.40
C GLN A 194 -1.29 13.92 11.88
#